data_91988fa75246b974e79a1013811ee455
#
_entry.id   91988fa75246b974e79a1013811ee455
#
_cell.length_a   1.000
_cell.length_b   1.000
_cell.length_c   1.000
_cell.angle_alpha   90.00
_cell.angle_beta   90.00
_cell.angle_gamma   90.00
#
_symmetry.space_group_name_H-M   'P 1'
#
loop_
_entity.id
_entity.type
_entity.pdbx_description
1 polymer ?
#
loop_
_entity_poly.entity_id
_entity_poly.type
_entity_poly.pdbx_seq_one_letter_code
_entity_poly.pdbx_strand_id
1 'polypeptide(L)'
;MAVTGLGILEGFAAGQPGSFPASPMQDPSRFQITPAMKEAYQVALKALNPTKSQLERGLELHRNSVVVDCYGFMPRAAVDGERMKAAVEDSASPLELQDMQEDMTMTGFVEVQRETEEFINAWKASGVTCVIQNSGEEGSAIERLLKRLSRFTYATDWMKDTLIKAVTPEDILLAKQQNKHSLYFTGNGVPLPQDWISTADELRYIRVFYQLGIRMMHLTYNRRNMIGDGCGEQIDGGLSDFGRSVVEEMNRVGVIVDIAHSGWQTSLDAAKHSTKPMVASHSTVNSLYEHYRAKPDNVIKAIADTDGYMGICCIPWFLGGSGDIASMMKHIDYMVKKFGSDRVAIGTDVAHNSQYAPEENKKVPAYRKRRNRWEALWPEPKEAFTTTKEMTQSMAWTNWPLFTVGMVQMGYSDVDIQKILSGNVLRVARAAL
;
A
#
# COMPACT_ATOMS: atom_id res chain seq x y z
N MET A 1 -44.08 -3.99 -17.59
CA MET A 1 -43.46 -3.16 -18.63
C MET A 1 -41.97 -3.44 -18.55
N ALA A 2 -41.47 -4.22 -19.49
CA ALA A 2 -40.05 -4.54 -19.62
C ALA A 2 -39.40 -3.37 -20.39
N VAL A 3 -38.34 -2.79 -19.83
CA VAL A 3 -37.46 -1.88 -20.56
C VAL A 3 -36.20 -2.66 -20.91
N THR A 4 -36.13 -3.04 -22.17
CA THR A 4 -34.97 -3.59 -22.85
C THR A 4 -33.95 -2.47 -23.04
N GLY A 5 -32.79 -2.59 -22.40
CA GLY A 5 -31.59 -1.77 -22.62
C GLY A 5 -30.40 -2.69 -22.88
N LEU A 6 -30.45 -3.43 -24.00
CA LEU A 6 -29.26 -4.08 -24.61
C LEU A 6 -28.68 -3.10 -25.63
N GLY A 7 -27.41 -2.81 -25.48
CA GLY A 7 -26.64 -2.13 -26.52
C GLY A 7 -25.64 -1.15 -25.94
N ILE A 8 -24.45 -1.63 -25.66
CA ILE A 8 -23.09 -1.07 -25.80
C ILE A 8 -22.15 -1.86 -24.85
N LEU A 9 -21.90 -3.12 -25.16
CA LEU A 9 -20.81 -3.93 -24.58
C LEU A 9 -20.15 -4.77 -25.70
N GLU A 10 -19.77 -4.10 -26.80
CA GLU A 10 -18.84 -4.68 -27.77
C GLU A 10 -17.80 -3.61 -28.09
N GLY A 11 -16.56 -3.81 -27.63
CA GLY A 11 -15.45 -2.98 -28.08
C GLY A 11 -14.30 -2.73 -27.13
N PHE A 12 -14.09 -3.57 -26.11
CA PHE A 12 -12.78 -3.58 -25.41
C PHE A 12 -12.04 -4.91 -25.67
N ALA A 13 -11.87 -5.23 -26.96
CA ALA A 13 -10.77 -6.07 -27.39
C ALA A 13 -9.46 -5.35 -27.07
N ALA A 14 -8.40 -6.10 -26.73
CA ALA A 14 -7.05 -5.63 -26.47
C ALA A 14 -6.60 -4.57 -27.48
N GLY A 15 -7.06 -3.33 -27.30
CA GLY A 15 -6.64 -2.16 -28.04
C GLY A 15 -5.28 -1.74 -27.53
N GLN A 16 -4.39 -1.40 -28.46
CA GLN A 16 -3.10 -0.77 -28.18
C GLN A 16 -3.28 0.32 -27.10
N PRO A 17 -2.30 0.52 -26.20
CA PRO A 17 -2.38 1.53 -25.18
C PRO A 17 -2.59 2.89 -25.87
N GLY A 18 -3.81 3.41 -25.80
CA GLY A 18 -4.11 4.75 -26.22
C GLY A 18 -3.22 5.69 -25.43
N SER A 19 -2.48 6.56 -26.12
CA SER A 19 -1.70 7.60 -25.47
C SER A 19 -2.63 8.46 -24.62
N PHE A 20 -2.56 8.27 -23.29
CA PHE A 20 -3.19 9.22 -22.37
C PHE A 20 -2.59 10.61 -22.64
N PRO A 21 -3.40 11.69 -22.64
CA PRO A 21 -2.84 13.03 -22.76
C PRO A 21 -1.76 13.18 -21.69
N ALA A 22 -0.57 13.63 -22.09
CA ALA A 22 0.59 13.79 -21.21
C ALA A 22 0.14 14.53 -19.94
N SER A 23 0.19 13.84 -18.80
CA SER A 23 -0.26 14.41 -17.55
C SER A 23 0.56 15.66 -17.26
N PRO A 24 -0.07 16.84 -17.02
CA PRO A 24 0.65 18.03 -16.59
C PRO A 24 1.38 17.83 -15.25
N MET A 25 1.19 16.69 -14.60
CA MET A 25 1.66 16.39 -13.25
C MET A 25 3.17 16.23 -13.10
N GLN A 26 3.94 16.13 -14.19
CA GLN A 26 5.38 15.89 -14.08
C GLN A 26 6.26 16.90 -14.83
N ASP A 27 5.71 18.06 -15.16
CA ASP A 27 6.54 19.20 -15.49
C ASP A 27 7.07 19.80 -14.18
N PRO A 28 8.38 19.68 -13.88
CA PRO A 28 8.96 20.22 -12.63
C PRO A 28 8.76 21.74 -12.48
N SER A 29 8.43 22.45 -13.57
CA SER A 29 8.11 23.87 -13.54
C SER A 29 6.71 24.16 -12.96
N ARG A 30 5.86 23.14 -12.81
CA ARG A 30 4.45 23.28 -12.39
C ARG A 30 4.16 22.89 -10.95
N PHE A 31 5.14 22.39 -10.19
CA PHE A 31 5.00 22.07 -8.79
C PHE A 31 6.32 22.29 -8.04
N GLN A 32 6.22 22.56 -6.74
CA GLN A 32 7.40 22.81 -5.92
C GLN A 32 7.92 21.48 -5.36
N ILE A 33 9.15 21.15 -5.74
CA ILE A 33 9.89 20.04 -5.12
C ILE A 33 10.57 20.59 -3.86
N THR A 34 10.27 20.00 -2.70
CA THR A 34 10.93 20.38 -1.45
C THR A 34 12.41 19.99 -1.46
N PRO A 35 13.26 20.63 -0.64
CA PRO A 35 14.67 20.23 -0.51
C PRO A 35 14.83 18.76 -0.14
N ALA A 36 13.98 18.23 0.73
CA ALA A 36 13.99 16.82 1.14
C ALA A 36 13.65 15.86 -0.02
N MET A 37 12.65 16.17 -0.83
CA MET A 37 12.32 15.39 -2.04
C MET A 37 13.49 15.41 -3.03
N LYS A 38 14.12 16.58 -3.23
CA LYS A 38 15.28 16.71 -4.13
C LYS A 38 16.47 15.89 -3.64
N GLU A 39 16.77 15.93 -2.35
CA GLU A 39 17.84 15.13 -1.74
C GLU A 39 17.55 13.64 -1.94
N ALA A 40 16.36 13.16 -1.61
CA ALA A 40 15.94 11.77 -1.78
C ALA A 40 16.05 11.30 -3.24
N TYR A 41 15.64 12.14 -4.19
CA TYR A 41 15.78 11.86 -5.62
C TYR A 41 17.24 11.69 -6.04
N GLN A 42 18.15 12.54 -5.56
CA GLN A 42 19.58 12.45 -5.88
C GLN A 42 20.22 11.19 -5.27
N VAL A 43 19.82 10.80 -4.07
CA VAL A 43 20.26 9.55 -3.43
C VAL A 43 19.86 8.34 -4.27
N ALA A 44 18.60 8.28 -4.71
CA ALA A 44 18.13 7.19 -5.55
C ALA A 44 18.79 7.16 -6.93
N LEU A 45 18.98 8.31 -7.57
CA LEU A 45 19.73 8.41 -8.83
C LEU A 45 21.16 7.89 -8.70
N LYS A 46 21.84 8.24 -7.61
CA LYS A 46 23.21 7.76 -7.35
C LYS A 46 23.22 6.23 -7.16
N ALA A 47 22.25 5.67 -6.46
CA ALA A 47 22.15 4.23 -6.23
C ALA A 47 21.87 3.45 -7.53
N LEU A 48 20.98 3.96 -8.39
CA LEU A 48 20.64 3.33 -9.68
C LEU A 48 21.69 3.61 -10.76
N ASN A 49 22.30 4.78 -10.77
CA ASN A 49 23.27 5.23 -11.77
C ASN A 49 22.81 4.98 -13.24
N PRO A 50 21.61 5.46 -13.65
CA PRO A 50 21.10 5.23 -15.01
C PRO A 50 21.88 6.04 -16.04
N THR A 51 21.92 5.53 -17.29
CA THR A 51 22.32 6.37 -18.43
C THR A 51 21.23 7.44 -18.67
N LYS A 52 21.60 8.54 -19.35
CA LYS A 52 20.66 9.59 -19.71
C LYS A 52 19.43 9.06 -20.45
N SER A 53 19.63 8.18 -21.42
CA SER A 53 18.54 7.56 -22.20
C SER A 53 17.62 6.69 -21.34
N GLN A 54 18.17 5.91 -20.41
CA GLN A 54 17.36 5.11 -19.48
C GLN A 54 16.53 5.97 -18.55
N LEU A 55 17.13 7.05 -18.04
CA LEU A 55 16.43 8.02 -17.19
C LEU A 55 15.27 8.67 -17.94
N GLU A 56 15.54 9.27 -19.12
CA GLU A 56 14.53 9.96 -19.93
C GLU A 56 13.38 9.01 -20.30
N ARG A 57 13.70 7.80 -20.80
CA ARG A 57 12.69 6.79 -21.15
C ARG A 57 11.87 6.36 -19.93
N GLY A 58 12.51 6.09 -18.78
CA GLY A 58 11.82 5.65 -17.59
C GLY A 58 10.88 6.71 -17.03
N LEU A 59 11.30 7.98 -17.02
CA LEU A 59 10.47 9.11 -16.60
C LEU A 59 9.28 9.34 -17.54
N GLU A 60 9.50 9.20 -18.85
CA GLU A 60 8.41 9.31 -19.84
C GLU A 60 7.40 8.17 -19.69
N LEU A 61 7.87 6.93 -19.60
CA LEU A 61 7.01 5.76 -19.41
C LEU A 61 6.19 5.86 -18.11
N HIS A 62 6.83 6.28 -17.01
CA HIS A 62 6.14 6.49 -15.74
C HIS A 62 5.00 7.50 -15.86
N ARG A 63 5.28 8.65 -16.50
CA ARG A 63 4.29 9.71 -16.70
C ARG A 63 3.08 9.22 -17.48
N ASN A 64 3.31 8.42 -18.50
CA ASN A 64 2.27 7.92 -19.39
C ASN A 64 1.51 6.70 -18.86
N SER A 65 1.99 6.09 -17.78
CA SER A 65 1.38 4.90 -17.17
C SER A 65 0.38 5.25 -16.07
N VAL A 66 -0.59 4.36 -15.85
CA VAL A 66 -1.30 4.29 -14.58
C VAL A 66 -0.33 3.69 -13.56
N VAL A 67 -0.22 4.28 -12.39
CA VAL A 67 0.70 3.82 -11.34
C VAL A 67 -0.10 3.56 -10.06
N VAL A 68 -0.03 2.33 -9.56
CA VAL A 68 -0.75 1.92 -8.35
C VAL A 68 0.25 1.44 -7.31
N ASP A 69 0.32 2.14 -6.20
CA ASP A 69 0.97 1.63 -4.99
C ASP A 69 0.05 0.57 -4.38
N CYS A 70 0.37 -0.71 -4.57
CA CYS A 70 -0.55 -1.79 -4.21
C CYS A 70 -0.65 -2.07 -2.70
N TYR A 71 0.10 -1.35 -1.90
CA TYR A 71 -0.06 -1.16 -0.47
C TYR A 71 0.86 -0.03 0.00
N GLY A 72 0.28 1.01 0.53
CA GLY A 72 1.05 2.15 1.01
C GLY A 72 0.16 3.14 1.75
N PHE A 73 0.68 4.35 1.85
CA PHE A 73 0.00 5.44 2.53
C PHE A 73 0.08 6.69 1.68
N MET A 74 -1.05 7.40 1.57
CA MET A 74 -1.04 8.74 0.99
C MET A 74 -0.12 9.67 1.80
N PRO A 75 0.36 10.78 1.22
CA PRO A 75 1.14 11.77 1.94
C PRO A 75 0.46 12.22 3.24
N ARG A 76 1.24 12.44 4.29
CA ARG A 76 0.78 12.80 5.62
C ARG A 76 1.17 14.23 5.96
N ALA A 77 0.24 14.97 6.56
CA ALA A 77 0.52 16.29 7.12
C ALA A 77 1.36 16.20 8.40
N ALA A 78 1.95 17.31 8.80
CA ALA A 78 2.54 17.46 10.13
C ALA A 78 1.45 17.53 11.19
N VAL A 79 1.78 17.14 12.42
CA VAL A 79 0.94 17.48 13.58
C VAL A 79 1.03 18.99 13.85
N ASP A 80 0.02 19.54 14.49
CA ASP A 80 0.13 20.83 15.15
C ASP A 80 0.82 20.61 16.52
N GLY A 81 2.09 20.96 16.59
CA GLY A 81 2.91 20.74 17.79
C GLY A 81 2.42 21.50 19.01
N GLU A 82 1.84 22.69 18.84
CA GLU A 82 1.30 23.48 19.97
C GLU A 82 0.01 22.83 20.53
N ARG A 83 -0.88 22.33 19.66
CA ARG A 83 -2.06 21.58 20.10
C ARG A 83 -1.68 20.29 20.82
N MET A 84 -0.70 19.55 20.29
CA MET A 84 -0.20 18.35 20.96
C MET A 84 0.43 18.68 22.31
N LYS A 85 1.22 19.74 22.38
CA LYS A 85 1.82 20.23 23.64
C LYS A 85 0.74 20.55 24.68
N ALA A 86 -0.26 21.34 24.33
CA ALA A 86 -1.36 21.69 25.23
C ALA A 86 -2.09 20.43 25.74
N ALA A 87 -2.38 19.47 24.88
CA ALA A 87 -3.02 18.22 25.28
C ALA A 87 -2.16 17.38 26.24
N VAL A 88 -0.83 17.35 26.03
CA VAL A 88 0.09 16.67 26.96
C VAL A 88 0.12 17.37 28.33
N GLU A 89 0.17 18.70 28.34
CA GLU A 89 0.15 19.52 29.56
C GLU A 89 -1.16 19.36 30.34
N ASP A 90 -2.29 19.22 29.61
CA ASP A 90 -3.62 18.92 30.18
C ASP A 90 -3.82 17.44 30.59
N SER A 91 -2.75 16.65 30.52
CA SER A 91 -2.77 15.23 30.90
C SER A 91 -3.69 14.35 30.07
N ALA A 92 -3.85 14.64 28.77
CA ALA A 92 -4.59 13.79 27.83
C ALA A 92 -4.04 12.36 27.84
N SER A 93 -4.93 11.38 27.73
CA SER A 93 -4.56 9.97 27.74
C SER A 93 -3.73 9.61 26.49
N PRO A 94 -2.91 8.55 26.55
CA PRO A 94 -2.17 8.09 25.37
C PRO A 94 -3.07 7.74 24.17
N LEU A 95 -4.32 7.36 24.40
CA LEU A 95 -5.29 7.08 23.35
C LEU A 95 -5.80 8.37 22.69
N GLU A 96 -6.12 9.39 23.49
CA GLU A 96 -6.51 10.71 22.97
C GLU A 96 -5.38 11.33 22.15
N LEU A 97 -4.15 11.30 22.66
CA LEU A 97 -2.97 11.82 21.94
C LEU A 97 -2.75 11.08 20.62
N GLN A 98 -2.97 9.74 20.58
CA GLN A 98 -2.88 8.98 19.36
C GLN A 98 -3.99 9.36 18.36
N ASP A 99 -5.24 9.52 18.82
CA ASP A 99 -6.35 9.92 17.96
C ASP A 99 -6.14 11.34 17.42
N MET A 100 -5.67 12.28 18.25
CA MET A 100 -5.31 13.65 17.81
C MET A 100 -4.19 13.64 16.76
N GLN A 101 -3.14 12.83 16.98
CA GLN A 101 -2.04 12.71 16.02
C GLN A 101 -2.54 12.16 14.67
N GLU A 102 -3.38 11.13 14.67
CA GLU A 102 -3.95 10.56 13.46
C GLU A 102 -4.89 11.54 12.74
N ASP A 103 -5.72 12.28 13.47
CA ASP A 103 -6.56 13.32 12.88
C ASP A 103 -5.71 14.35 12.14
N MET A 104 -4.71 14.92 12.80
CA MET A 104 -3.86 15.93 12.20
C MET A 104 -3.04 15.40 11.01
N THR A 105 -2.47 14.21 11.13
CA THR A 105 -1.63 13.67 10.03
C THR A 105 -2.42 13.16 8.84
N MET A 106 -3.65 12.70 9.04
CA MET A 106 -4.51 12.12 8.00
C MET A 106 -5.51 13.10 7.39
N THR A 107 -5.74 14.26 8.02
CA THR A 107 -6.71 15.27 7.54
C THR A 107 -6.15 16.68 7.49
N GLY A 108 -5.03 16.98 8.15
CA GLY A 108 -4.48 18.34 8.25
C GLY A 108 -4.21 19.03 6.90
N PHE A 109 -3.91 18.25 5.87
CA PHE A 109 -3.76 18.78 4.50
C PHE A 109 -5.08 19.25 3.85
N VAL A 110 -6.24 18.97 4.46
CA VAL A 110 -7.53 19.52 4.03
C VAL A 110 -7.72 20.95 4.51
N GLU A 111 -7.20 21.27 5.70
CA GLU A 111 -7.50 22.51 6.44
C GLU A 111 -6.32 23.50 6.45
N VAL A 112 -5.08 23.01 6.39
CA VAL A 112 -3.87 23.83 6.55
C VAL A 112 -3.20 24.02 5.20
N GLN A 113 -3.25 25.25 4.65
CA GLN A 113 -2.80 25.56 3.29
C GLN A 113 -1.38 25.04 2.97
N ARG A 114 -0.39 25.25 3.85
CA ARG A 114 0.99 24.77 3.62
C ARG A 114 1.06 23.25 3.50
N GLU A 115 0.23 22.51 4.25
CA GLU A 115 0.13 21.06 4.21
C GLU A 115 -0.61 20.61 2.94
N THR A 116 -1.65 21.37 2.52
CA THR A 116 -2.35 21.13 1.25
C THR A 116 -1.40 21.24 0.05
N GLU A 117 -0.59 22.28 0.02
CA GLU A 117 0.38 22.50 -1.05
C GLU A 117 1.42 21.39 -1.13
N GLU A 118 1.98 20.98 0.02
CA GLU A 118 2.95 19.89 0.07
C GLU A 118 2.32 18.53 -0.27
N PHE A 119 1.11 18.25 0.21
CA PHE A 119 0.34 17.06 -0.14
C PHE A 119 0.17 16.92 -1.66
N ILE A 120 -0.28 17.99 -2.33
CA ILE A 120 -0.45 18.03 -3.78
C ILE A 120 0.90 17.86 -4.49
N ASN A 121 1.95 18.52 -4.02
CA ASN A 121 3.28 18.43 -4.60
C ASN A 121 3.89 17.02 -4.45
N ALA A 122 3.68 16.34 -3.33
CA ALA A 122 4.14 14.96 -3.13
C ALA A 122 3.46 13.99 -4.10
N TRP A 123 2.14 14.09 -4.29
CA TRP A 123 1.41 13.31 -5.29
C TRP A 123 1.94 13.55 -6.71
N LYS A 124 2.14 14.81 -7.08
CA LYS A 124 2.69 15.18 -8.40
C LYS A 124 4.12 14.66 -8.58
N ALA A 125 4.96 14.75 -7.57
CA ALA A 125 6.34 14.27 -7.63
C ALA A 125 6.40 12.75 -7.79
N SER A 126 5.54 12.01 -7.10
CA SER A 126 5.47 10.55 -7.21
C SER A 126 4.86 10.06 -8.53
N GLY A 127 3.96 10.82 -9.14
CA GLY A 127 3.19 10.38 -10.31
C GLY A 127 2.25 9.20 -10.04
N VAL A 128 2.06 8.80 -8.78
CA VAL A 128 1.15 7.71 -8.38
C VAL A 128 -0.30 8.11 -8.66
N THR A 129 -1.03 7.24 -9.35
CA THR A 129 -2.46 7.44 -9.65
C THR A 129 -3.34 6.98 -8.49
N CYS A 130 -2.99 5.84 -7.89
CA CYS A 130 -3.76 5.24 -6.80
C CYS A 130 -2.85 4.68 -5.73
N VAL A 131 -3.24 4.88 -4.47
CA VAL A 131 -2.69 4.12 -3.34
C VAL A 131 -3.75 3.16 -2.85
N ILE A 132 -3.39 1.86 -2.73
CA ILE A 132 -4.19 0.95 -1.91
C ILE A 132 -3.88 1.31 -0.46
N GLN A 133 -4.73 2.18 0.07
CA GLN A 133 -4.54 2.89 1.32
C GLN A 133 -4.89 2.02 2.51
N ASN A 134 -3.92 1.77 3.39
CA ASN A 134 -4.20 1.14 4.66
C ASN A 134 -5.09 2.05 5.53
N SER A 135 -6.32 1.62 5.73
CA SER A 135 -7.33 2.26 6.59
C SER A 135 -7.52 1.52 7.91
N GLY A 136 -6.84 0.38 8.09
CA GLY A 136 -6.95 -0.46 9.27
C GLY A 136 -5.85 -0.26 10.30
N GLU A 137 -5.94 -1.07 11.34
CA GLU A 137 -4.90 -1.24 12.37
C GLU A 137 -4.49 -2.73 12.38
N GLU A 138 -3.43 -3.04 13.07
CA GLU A 138 -2.89 -4.41 13.24
C GLU A 138 -3.86 -5.27 14.07
N GLY A 139 -4.94 -5.75 13.47
CA GLY A 139 -5.92 -6.57 14.14
C GLY A 139 -7.34 -6.38 13.64
N SER A 140 -8.29 -6.84 14.44
CA SER A 140 -9.70 -6.94 14.07
C SER A 140 -10.58 -5.81 14.65
N ALA A 141 -10.00 -4.74 15.18
CA ALA A 141 -10.73 -3.68 15.89
C ALA A 141 -11.61 -2.86 14.96
N ILE A 142 -12.92 -3.02 15.09
CA ILE A 142 -13.95 -2.34 14.29
C ILE A 142 -13.89 -0.82 14.50
N GLU A 143 -13.86 -0.38 15.74
CA GLU A 143 -13.85 1.04 16.09
C GLU A 143 -12.67 1.77 15.46
N ARG A 144 -11.49 1.17 15.53
CA ARG A 144 -10.28 1.78 15.00
C ARG A 144 -10.33 1.89 13.47
N LEU A 145 -10.76 0.84 12.79
CA LEU A 145 -10.94 0.84 11.35
C LEU A 145 -11.97 1.90 10.93
N LEU A 146 -13.08 2.02 11.65
CA LEU A 146 -14.12 3.01 11.37
C LEU A 146 -13.60 4.44 11.51
N LYS A 147 -12.84 4.75 12.59
CA LYS A 147 -12.23 6.07 12.81
C LYS A 147 -11.30 6.46 11.66
N ARG A 148 -10.41 5.55 11.24
CA ARG A 148 -9.49 5.83 10.13
C ARG A 148 -10.21 5.96 8.79
N LEU A 149 -11.19 5.09 8.52
CA LEU A 149 -11.99 5.14 7.30
C LEU A 149 -12.77 6.46 7.19
N SER A 150 -13.27 6.99 8.32
CA SER A 150 -13.95 8.29 8.33
C SER A 150 -13.01 9.45 7.95
N ARG A 151 -11.76 9.43 8.40
CA ARG A 151 -10.74 10.44 8.04
C ARG A 151 -10.45 10.44 6.54
N PHE A 152 -10.27 9.27 5.95
CA PHE A 152 -10.04 9.16 4.51
C PHE A 152 -11.27 9.53 3.69
N THR A 153 -12.47 9.20 4.18
CA THR A 153 -13.72 9.63 3.57
C THR A 153 -13.85 11.15 3.60
N TYR A 154 -13.57 11.78 4.75
CA TYR A 154 -13.52 13.24 4.88
C TYR A 154 -12.53 13.86 3.86
N ALA A 155 -11.32 13.33 3.78
CA ALA A 155 -10.31 13.83 2.84
C ALA A 155 -10.78 13.73 1.38
N THR A 156 -11.35 12.60 0.96
CA THR A 156 -11.86 12.43 -0.43
C THR A 156 -13.10 13.26 -0.71
N ASP A 157 -13.93 13.54 0.28
CA ASP A 157 -15.14 14.37 0.13
C ASP A 157 -14.79 15.86 -0.04
N TRP A 158 -13.74 16.33 0.61
CA TRP A 158 -13.34 17.73 0.55
C TRP A 158 -12.33 18.05 -0.56
N MET A 159 -11.47 17.11 -0.92
CA MET A 159 -10.43 17.30 -1.94
C MET A 159 -10.80 16.74 -3.33
N LYS A 160 -12.07 16.78 -3.70
CA LYS A 160 -12.64 16.18 -4.93
C LYS A 160 -11.91 16.54 -6.23
N ASP A 161 -11.28 17.71 -6.28
CA ASP A 161 -10.53 18.16 -7.45
C ASP A 161 -9.17 17.47 -7.59
N THR A 162 -8.65 16.90 -6.51
CA THR A 162 -7.34 16.26 -6.45
C THR A 162 -7.42 14.77 -6.15
N LEU A 163 -8.30 14.38 -5.21
CA LEU A 163 -8.34 13.04 -4.63
C LEU A 163 -9.76 12.47 -4.67
N ILE A 164 -9.90 11.22 -5.13
CA ILE A 164 -11.19 10.53 -5.14
C ILE A 164 -11.09 9.20 -4.38
N LYS A 165 -12.21 8.74 -3.84
CA LYS A 165 -12.37 7.38 -3.34
C LYS A 165 -12.65 6.46 -4.52
N ALA A 166 -11.79 5.48 -4.75
CA ALA A 166 -12.01 4.42 -5.73
C ALA A 166 -12.60 3.18 -5.04
N VAL A 167 -13.62 2.59 -5.63
CA VAL A 167 -14.26 1.36 -5.16
C VAL A 167 -14.27 0.27 -6.24
N THR A 168 -13.92 0.63 -7.46
CA THR A 168 -13.72 -0.25 -8.61
C THR A 168 -12.39 0.05 -9.29
N PRO A 169 -11.81 -0.88 -10.06
CA PRO A 169 -10.64 -0.60 -10.89
C PRO A 169 -10.86 0.52 -11.91
N GLU A 170 -12.09 0.67 -12.39
CA GLU A 170 -12.50 1.68 -13.35
C GLU A 170 -12.41 3.10 -12.75
N ASP A 171 -12.66 3.25 -11.44
CA ASP A 171 -12.46 4.54 -10.74
C ASP A 171 -11.00 4.96 -10.74
N ILE A 172 -10.05 3.99 -10.65
CA ILE A 172 -8.62 4.25 -10.74
C ILE A 172 -8.23 4.76 -12.13
N LEU A 173 -8.78 4.13 -13.18
CA LEU A 173 -8.55 4.56 -14.56
C LEU A 173 -9.15 5.94 -14.81
N LEU A 174 -10.35 6.19 -14.29
CA LEU A 174 -11.01 7.49 -14.37
C LEU A 174 -10.22 8.59 -13.65
N ALA A 175 -9.63 8.29 -12.48
CA ALA A 175 -8.75 9.22 -11.79
C ALA A 175 -7.58 9.66 -12.68
N LYS A 176 -6.90 8.70 -13.34
CA LYS A 176 -5.82 9.01 -14.29
C LYS A 176 -6.31 9.90 -15.45
N GLN A 177 -7.45 9.57 -16.05
CA GLN A 177 -8.03 10.35 -17.16
C GLN A 177 -8.38 11.79 -16.75
N GLN A 178 -8.88 11.95 -15.51
CA GLN A 178 -9.24 13.25 -14.95
C GLN A 178 -8.04 14.00 -14.33
N ASN A 179 -6.84 13.43 -14.40
CA ASN A 179 -5.66 13.99 -13.77
C ASN A 179 -5.81 14.15 -12.24
N LYS A 180 -6.46 13.19 -11.61
CA LYS A 180 -6.65 13.08 -10.16
C LYS A 180 -5.91 11.88 -9.61
N HIS A 181 -5.83 11.84 -8.31
CA HIS A 181 -5.35 10.69 -7.54
C HIS A 181 -6.53 9.94 -6.92
N SER A 182 -6.29 8.71 -6.48
CA SER A 182 -7.35 7.92 -5.85
C SER A 182 -6.84 7.10 -4.67
N LEU A 183 -7.75 6.81 -3.75
CA LEU A 183 -7.54 5.88 -2.65
C LEU A 183 -8.45 4.66 -2.85
N TYR A 184 -7.85 3.49 -2.84
CA TYR A 184 -8.53 2.19 -2.84
C TYR A 184 -8.27 1.55 -1.48
N PHE A 185 -9.29 1.34 -0.65
CA PHE A 185 -9.06 1.07 0.76
C PHE A 185 -8.76 -0.40 1.06
N THR A 186 -7.80 -0.61 1.97
CA THR A 186 -7.48 -1.92 2.57
C THR A 186 -7.48 -1.84 4.09
N GLY A 187 -7.64 -2.98 4.75
CA GLY A 187 -7.52 -3.12 6.19
C GLY A 187 -6.33 -4.00 6.58
N ASN A 188 -5.65 -3.69 7.67
CA ASN A 188 -4.54 -4.49 8.23
C ASN A 188 -5.02 -5.70 9.06
N GLY A 189 -6.27 -6.06 8.93
CA GLY A 189 -6.92 -7.20 9.56
C GLY A 189 -8.35 -7.33 9.09
N VAL A 190 -8.98 -8.45 9.38
CA VAL A 190 -10.41 -8.66 9.15
C VAL A 190 -11.18 -8.08 10.34
N PRO A 191 -12.11 -7.15 10.13
CA PRO A 191 -12.90 -6.58 11.22
C PRO A 191 -13.89 -7.61 11.77
N LEU A 192 -13.72 -7.96 13.03
CA LEU A 192 -14.54 -8.95 13.75
C LEU A 192 -15.02 -8.34 15.06
N PRO A 193 -16.33 -8.45 15.41
CA PRO A 193 -16.86 -7.95 16.68
C PRO A 193 -16.32 -8.74 17.89
N GLN A 194 -16.00 -10.02 17.69
CA GLN A 194 -15.50 -10.95 18.72
C GLN A 194 -16.54 -11.21 19.83
N ASP A 195 -17.80 -11.13 19.50
CA ASP A 195 -18.92 -11.45 20.40
C ASP A 195 -19.24 -12.95 20.42
N TRP A 196 -18.81 -13.68 19.39
CA TRP A 196 -18.91 -15.14 19.20
C TRP A 196 -20.34 -15.68 19.37
N ILE A 197 -21.32 -14.91 18.95
CA ILE A 197 -22.73 -15.34 18.94
C ILE A 197 -22.92 -16.42 17.88
N SER A 198 -22.41 -16.19 16.69
CA SER A 198 -22.36 -17.17 15.60
C SER A 198 -21.27 -16.82 14.60
N THR A 199 -20.82 -17.79 13.81
CA THR A 199 -19.88 -17.54 12.71
C THR A 199 -20.44 -16.50 11.72
N ALA A 200 -21.72 -16.57 11.42
CA ALA A 200 -22.37 -15.63 10.49
C ALA A 200 -22.35 -14.19 11.02
N ASP A 201 -22.53 -13.98 12.32
CA ASP A 201 -22.48 -12.66 12.92
C ASP A 201 -21.05 -12.10 12.92
N GLU A 202 -20.05 -12.94 13.22
CA GLU A 202 -18.63 -12.53 13.14
C GLU A 202 -18.24 -12.11 11.71
N LEU A 203 -18.64 -12.87 10.70
CA LEU A 203 -18.29 -12.61 9.29
C LEU A 203 -19.06 -11.43 8.68
N ARG A 204 -20.17 -11.02 9.29
CA ARG A 204 -21.02 -9.94 8.77
C ARG A 204 -20.28 -8.64 8.54
N TYR A 205 -19.28 -8.33 9.36
CA TYR A 205 -18.52 -7.09 9.27
C TYR A 205 -17.61 -7.03 8.05
N ILE A 206 -17.24 -8.15 7.44
CA ILE A 206 -16.55 -8.17 6.14
C ILE A 206 -17.41 -7.43 5.11
N ARG A 207 -18.69 -7.78 5.03
CA ARG A 207 -19.65 -7.12 4.12
C ARG A 207 -19.90 -5.67 4.49
N VAL A 208 -20.04 -5.33 5.78
CA VAL A 208 -20.24 -3.94 6.24
C VAL A 208 -19.10 -3.06 5.76
N PHE A 209 -17.85 -3.48 5.97
CA PHE A 209 -16.71 -2.69 5.56
C PHE A 209 -16.49 -2.70 4.04
N TYR A 210 -16.87 -3.75 3.33
CA TYR A 210 -16.95 -3.73 1.88
C TYR A 210 -17.92 -2.63 1.39
N GLN A 211 -19.09 -2.52 1.99
CA GLN A 211 -20.07 -1.47 1.67
C GLN A 211 -19.54 -0.07 1.99
N LEU A 212 -18.68 0.07 3.00
CA LEU A 212 -17.98 1.31 3.33
C LEU A 212 -16.78 1.60 2.41
N GLY A 213 -16.41 0.67 1.53
CA GLY A 213 -15.38 0.86 0.50
C GLY A 213 -14.09 0.07 0.68
N ILE A 214 -13.95 -0.76 1.71
CA ILE A 214 -12.80 -1.67 1.84
C ILE A 214 -12.86 -2.73 0.75
N ARG A 215 -11.73 -3.00 0.08
CA ARG A 215 -11.63 -3.94 -1.04
C ARG A 215 -10.57 -5.02 -0.84
N MET A 216 -9.73 -4.89 0.17
CA MET A 216 -8.68 -5.85 0.50
C MET A 216 -8.54 -5.93 2.03
N MET A 217 -8.28 -7.10 2.57
CA MET A 217 -8.05 -7.29 4.02
C MET A 217 -6.96 -8.33 4.24
N HIS A 218 -6.06 -8.06 5.21
CA HIS A 218 -5.10 -9.05 5.69
C HIS A 218 -5.79 -10.10 6.56
N LEU A 219 -5.44 -11.38 6.39
CA LEU A 219 -5.96 -12.44 7.26
C LEU A 219 -5.41 -12.32 8.68
N THR A 220 -4.12 -12.05 8.79
CA THR A 220 -3.40 -11.86 10.05
C THR A 220 -2.50 -10.64 9.94
N TYR A 221 -2.11 -10.09 11.08
CA TYR A 221 -0.88 -9.31 11.17
C TYR A 221 0.28 -10.25 11.55
N ASN A 222 1.32 -9.78 12.23
CA ASN A 222 2.51 -10.60 12.49
C ASN A 222 2.30 -11.76 13.49
N ARG A 223 1.24 -11.71 14.31
CA ARG A 223 0.95 -12.72 15.33
C ARG A 223 -0.33 -13.47 15.04
N ARG A 224 -0.48 -14.61 15.73
CA ARG A 224 -1.68 -15.45 15.66
C ARG A 224 -2.93 -14.66 16.05
N ASN A 225 -3.99 -14.89 15.31
CA ASN A 225 -5.35 -14.49 15.65
C ASN A 225 -6.32 -15.67 15.46
N MET A 226 -7.62 -15.43 15.48
CA MET A 226 -8.62 -16.49 15.31
C MET A 226 -8.68 -17.07 13.89
N ILE A 227 -8.08 -16.38 12.90
CA ILE A 227 -8.08 -16.77 11.48
C ILE A 227 -6.93 -17.71 11.17
N GLY A 228 -5.73 -17.39 11.67
CA GLY A 228 -4.54 -18.16 11.40
C GLY A 228 -3.30 -17.55 12.04
N ASP A 229 -2.15 -18.01 11.60
CA ASP A 229 -0.86 -17.59 12.13
C ASP A 229 -0.23 -16.47 11.30
N GLY A 230 0.32 -15.48 12.01
CA GLY A 230 1.11 -14.41 11.41
C GLY A 230 2.56 -14.84 11.17
N CYS A 231 3.27 -14.08 10.36
CA CYS A 231 4.66 -14.37 9.96
C CYS A 231 5.67 -14.34 11.11
N GLY A 232 5.31 -13.80 12.27
CA GLY A 232 6.17 -13.75 13.46
C GLY A 232 6.02 -14.94 14.40
N GLU A 233 5.14 -15.91 14.10
CA GLU A 233 5.01 -17.11 14.89
C GLU A 233 6.15 -18.10 14.59
N GLN A 234 6.69 -18.73 15.65
CA GLN A 234 7.74 -19.75 15.50
C GLN A 234 7.20 -21.05 14.89
N ILE A 235 5.94 -21.39 15.21
CA ILE A 235 5.25 -22.55 14.66
C ILE A 235 3.99 -22.03 13.98
N ASP A 236 3.96 -22.11 12.67
CA ASP A 236 2.83 -21.72 11.83
C ASP A 236 1.94 -22.94 11.61
N GLY A 237 0.80 -22.96 12.30
CA GLY A 237 -0.21 -24.04 12.22
C GLY A 237 -1.18 -23.87 11.04
N GLY A 238 -1.08 -22.80 10.27
CA GLY A 238 -1.96 -22.56 9.13
C GLY A 238 -3.28 -21.87 9.48
N LEU A 239 -4.26 -21.98 8.58
CA LEU A 239 -5.61 -21.46 8.79
C LEU A 239 -6.39 -22.32 9.79
N SER A 240 -7.11 -21.66 10.70
CA SER A 240 -8.16 -22.29 11.49
C SER A 240 -9.38 -22.65 10.64
N ASP A 241 -10.33 -23.43 11.19
CA ASP A 241 -11.61 -23.68 10.50
C ASP A 241 -12.39 -22.37 10.31
N PHE A 242 -12.36 -21.48 11.30
CA PHE A 242 -12.93 -20.14 11.17
C PHE A 242 -12.21 -19.31 10.09
N GLY A 243 -10.88 -19.43 10.00
CA GLY A 243 -10.08 -18.77 8.95
C GLY A 243 -10.47 -19.19 7.54
N ARG A 244 -10.82 -20.46 7.32
CA ARG A 244 -11.36 -20.94 6.04
C ARG A 244 -12.68 -20.24 5.69
N SER A 245 -13.59 -20.14 6.67
CA SER A 245 -14.86 -19.42 6.51
C SER A 245 -14.65 -17.94 6.22
N VAL A 246 -13.62 -17.31 6.80
CA VAL A 246 -13.23 -15.92 6.48
C VAL A 246 -12.80 -15.77 5.02
N VAL A 247 -11.94 -16.67 4.51
CA VAL A 247 -11.49 -16.64 3.10
C VAL A 247 -12.67 -16.82 2.15
N GLU A 248 -13.55 -17.77 2.44
CA GLU A 248 -14.78 -18.01 1.66
C GLU A 248 -15.69 -16.77 1.62
N GLU A 249 -15.91 -16.14 2.78
CA GLU A 249 -16.74 -14.95 2.88
C GLU A 249 -16.11 -13.74 2.17
N MET A 250 -14.80 -13.54 2.28
CA MET A 250 -14.08 -12.50 1.52
C MET A 250 -14.25 -12.71 0.02
N ASN A 251 -14.07 -13.93 -0.48
CA ASN A 251 -14.28 -14.25 -1.90
C ASN A 251 -15.73 -14.01 -2.33
N ARG A 252 -16.70 -14.38 -1.50
CA ARG A 252 -18.13 -14.22 -1.78
C ARG A 252 -18.54 -12.75 -1.85
N VAL A 253 -17.97 -11.92 -0.99
CA VAL A 253 -18.28 -10.48 -0.88
C VAL A 253 -17.57 -9.66 -1.95
N GLY A 254 -16.42 -10.10 -2.42
CA GLY A 254 -15.56 -9.36 -3.36
C GLY A 254 -14.42 -8.62 -2.68
N VAL A 255 -13.92 -9.13 -1.54
CA VAL A 255 -12.76 -8.60 -0.84
C VAL A 255 -11.53 -9.43 -1.20
N ILE A 256 -10.46 -8.77 -1.65
CA ILE A 256 -9.19 -9.41 -1.97
C ILE A 256 -8.55 -9.93 -0.68
N VAL A 257 -8.17 -11.21 -0.70
CA VAL A 257 -7.43 -11.85 0.40
C VAL A 257 -5.97 -11.45 0.33
N ASP A 258 -5.46 -10.82 1.38
CA ASP A 258 -4.06 -10.40 1.48
C ASP A 258 -3.34 -11.18 2.59
N ILE A 259 -2.22 -11.79 2.22
CA ILE A 259 -1.41 -12.63 3.12
C ILE A 259 -0.01 -12.01 3.39
N ALA A 260 0.18 -10.72 3.14
CA ALA A 260 1.50 -10.09 3.30
C ALA A 260 2.09 -10.32 4.70
N HIS A 261 1.28 -10.29 5.76
CA HIS A 261 1.69 -10.54 7.14
C HIS A 261 1.43 -11.96 7.64
N SER A 262 0.81 -12.83 6.83
CA SER A 262 0.53 -14.21 7.25
C SER A 262 1.77 -15.09 7.21
N GLY A 263 1.80 -16.07 8.06
CA GLY A 263 2.82 -17.12 8.05
C GLY A 263 2.80 -17.93 6.76
N TRP A 264 3.79 -18.75 6.55
CA TRP A 264 3.93 -19.46 5.27
C TRP A 264 2.87 -20.56 5.12
N GLN A 265 2.59 -21.31 6.20
CA GLN A 265 1.55 -22.35 6.16
C GLN A 265 0.15 -21.72 6.03
N THR A 266 -0.11 -20.64 6.79
CA THR A 266 -1.35 -19.87 6.67
C THR A 266 -1.55 -19.37 5.24
N SER A 267 -0.49 -18.90 4.58
CA SER A 267 -0.51 -18.45 3.19
C SER A 267 -0.83 -19.58 2.21
N LEU A 268 -0.23 -20.76 2.40
CA LEU A 268 -0.49 -21.96 1.57
C LEU A 268 -1.93 -22.45 1.73
N ASP A 269 -2.42 -22.50 2.97
CA ASP A 269 -3.80 -22.91 3.25
C ASP A 269 -4.80 -21.91 2.63
N ALA A 270 -4.54 -20.60 2.75
CA ALA A 270 -5.37 -19.58 2.13
C ALA A 270 -5.42 -19.74 0.60
N ALA A 271 -4.27 -19.97 -0.05
CA ALA A 271 -4.21 -20.19 -1.49
C ALA A 271 -4.99 -21.42 -1.93
N LYS A 272 -4.98 -22.50 -1.13
CA LYS A 272 -5.74 -23.71 -1.40
C LYS A 272 -7.26 -23.51 -1.29
N HIS A 273 -7.71 -22.63 -0.41
CA HIS A 273 -9.13 -22.38 -0.15
C HIS A 273 -9.71 -21.22 -0.94
N SER A 274 -8.88 -20.27 -1.39
CA SER A 274 -9.35 -19.12 -2.15
C SER A 274 -9.83 -19.55 -3.54
N THR A 275 -11.02 -19.12 -3.93
CA THR A 275 -11.59 -19.28 -5.27
C THR A 275 -11.38 -18.06 -6.17
N LYS A 276 -10.75 -17.02 -5.62
CA LYS A 276 -10.40 -15.77 -6.29
C LYS A 276 -8.90 -15.51 -6.19
N PRO A 277 -8.31 -14.69 -7.08
CA PRO A 277 -6.92 -14.28 -6.94
C PRO A 277 -6.66 -13.66 -5.57
N MET A 278 -5.59 -14.10 -4.91
CA MET A 278 -5.12 -13.54 -3.64
C MET A 278 -3.75 -12.90 -3.79
N VAL A 279 -3.35 -12.06 -2.83
CA VAL A 279 -2.12 -11.30 -2.94
C VAL A 279 -1.25 -11.37 -1.67
N ALA A 280 0.04 -11.10 -1.84
CA ALA A 280 0.89 -10.57 -0.78
C ALA A 280 1.22 -9.12 -1.15
N SER A 281 0.43 -8.18 -0.65
CA SER A 281 0.44 -6.80 -1.14
C SER A 281 1.78 -6.08 -0.96
N HIS A 282 2.55 -6.40 0.10
CA HIS A 282 3.87 -5.83 0.39
C HIS A 282 4.75 -6.86 1.11
N SER A 283 5.67 -7.44 0.40
CA SER A 283 6.55 -8.49 0.90
C SER A 283 7.90 -8.45 0.17
N THR A 284 8.75 -9.43 0.44
CA THR A 284 10.05 -9.62 -0.23
C THR A 284 10.28 -11.10 -0.55
N VAL A 285 11.32 -11.39 -1.31
CA VAL A 285 11.69 -12.76 -1.71
C VAL A 285 12.63 -13.38 -0.69
N ASN A 286 12.22 -14.47 -0.04
CA ASN A 286 13.01 -15.13 0.99
C ASN A 286 14.31 -15.76 0.46
N SER A 287 14.31 -16.22 -0.79
CA SER A 287 15.50 -16.79 -1.44
C SER A 287 16.61 -15.76 -1.69
N LEU A 288 16.33 -14.44 -1.63
CA LEU A 288 17.33 -13.37 -1.74
C LEU A 288 17.80 -12.89 -0.38
N TYR A 289 16.90 -12.82 0.59
CA TYR A 289 17.21 -12.44 1.95
C TYR A 289 16.22 -13.08 2.92
N GLU A 290 16.73 -13.89 3.85
CA GLU A 290 15.91 -14.60 4.82
C GLU A 290 15.35 -13.63 5.86
N HIS A 291 14.03 -13.48 5.82
CA HIS A 291 13.30 -12.62 6.74
C HIS A 291 11.88 -13.19 6.95
N TYR A 292 11.36 -13.09 8.17
CA TYR A 292 10.01 -13.64 8.46
C TYR A 292 8.88 -12.95 7.68
N ARG A 293 9.09 -11.70 7.21
CA ARG A 293 8.16 -10.99 6.30
C ARG A 293 8.29 -11.44 4.85
N ALA A 294 9.39 -12.10 4.48
CA ALA A 294 9.62 -12.57 3.13
C ALA A 294 8.82 -13.83 2.82
N LYS A 295 8.50 -14.04 1.56
CA LYS A 295 7.79 -15.23 1.08
C LYS A 295 8.76 -16.18 0.36
N PRO A 296 8.78 -17.48 0.73
CA PRO A 296 9.55 -18.49 0.00
C PRO A 296 8.85 -18.84 -1.32
N ASP A 297 9.59 -19.46 -2.22
CA ASP A 297 9.16 -19.72 -3.59
C ASP A 297 7.88 -20.58 -3.69
N ASN A 298 7.67 -21.52 -2.79
CA ASN A 298 6.45 -22.32 -2.77
C ASN A 298 5.21 -21.49 -2.40
N VAL A 299 5.35 -20.50 -1.52
CA VAL A 299 4.26 -19.56 -1.19
C VAL A 299 4.01 -18.60 -2.35
N ILE A 300 5.09 -18.07 -2.96
CA ILE A 300 4.98 -17.20 -4.14
C ILE A 300 4.28 -17.95 -5.28
N LYS A 301 4.67 -19.24 -5.51
CA LYS A 301 4.00 -20.07 -6.50
C LYS A 301 2.53 -20.27 -6.18
N ALA A 302 2.18 -20.54 -4.93
CA ALA A 302 0.78 -20.72 -4.54
C ALA A 302 -0.06 -19.45 -4.79
N ILE A 303 0.48 -18.25 -4.53
CA ILE A 303 -0.14 -16.98 -4.89
C ILE A 303 -0.32 -16.88 -6.42
N ALA A 304 0.74 -17.19 -7.17
CA ALA A 304 0.72 -17.16 -8.64
C ALA A 304 -0.30 -18.12 -9.23
N ASP A 305 -0.47 -19.29 -8.64
CA ASP A 305 -1.44 -20.32 -9.07
C ASP A 305 -2.90 -19.87 -8.87
N THR A 306 -3.18 -18.93 -7.93
CA THR A 306 -4.49 -18.28 -7.82
C THR A 306 -4.70 -17.14 -8.83
N ASP A 307 -3.81 -16.91 -9.74
CA ASP A 307 -3.74 -15.72 -10.61
C ASP A 307 -3.47 -14.42 -9.86
N GLY A 308 -2.89 -14.49 -8.66
CA GLY A 308 -2.53 -13.36 -7.81
C GLY A 308 -1.19 -12.69 -8.16
N TYR A 309 -0.74 -11.81 -7.28
CA TYR A 309 0.57 -11.14 -7.38
C TYR A 309 1.22 -10.97 -6.00
N MET A 310 2.54 -10.74 -6.00
CA MET A 310 3.27 -10.25 -4.84
C MET A 310 3.80 -8.83 -5.11
N GLY A 311 3.46 -7.89 -4.21
CA GLY A 311 4.01 -6.53 -4.18
C GLY A 311 5.35 -6.51 -3.45
N ILE A 312 6.37 -5.90 -4.07
CA ILE A 312 7.67 -5.71 -3.44
C ILE A 312 7.65 -4.43 -2.61
N CYS A 313 8.06 -4.54 -1.33
CA CYS A 313 8.03 -3.40 -0.41
C CYS A 313 9.34 -2.60 -0.40
N CYS A 314 9.29 -1.41 0.21
CA CYS A 314 10.40 -0.46 0.31
C CYS A 314 11.00 -0.40 1.73
N ILE A 315 10.96 -1.50 2.48
CA ILE A 315 11.50 -1.54 3.85
C ILE A 315 12.92 -2.11 3.83
N PRO A 316 13.95 -1.32 4.19
CA PRO A 316 15.36 -1.72 4.04
C PRO A 316 15.72 -3.07 4.67
N TRP A 317 15.29 -3.29 5.90
CA TRP A 317 15.64 -4.51 6.63
C TRP A 317 14.84 -5.76 6.20
N PHE A 318 13.76 -5.61 5.39
CA PHE A 318 13.11 -6.74 4.72
C PHE A 318 13.80 -7.11 3.41
N LEU A 319 14.38 -6.11 2.73
CA LEU A 319 15.10 -6.30 1.46
C LEU A 319 16.49 -6.91 1.64
N GLY A 320 17.14 -6.62 2.76
CA GLY A 320 18.52 -7.02 2.98
C GLY A 320 19.50 -6.43 1.96
N GLY A 321 20.68 -6.99 1.88
CA GLY A 321 21.71 -6.51 0.95
C GLY A 321 22.09 -5.05 1.20
N SER A 322 22.04 -4.19 0.15
CA SER A 322 22.26 -2.75 0.31
C SER A 322 21.07 -2.02 0.95
N GLY A 323 19.91 -2.68 1.11
CA GLY A 323 18.73 -2.13 1.74
C GLY A 323 18.13 -0.89 1.05
N ASP A 324 18.48 -0.62 -0.19
CA ASP A 324 18.13 0.55 -0.98
C ASP A 324 17.30 0.18 -2.22
N ILE A 325 17.06 1.16 -3.09
CA ILE A 325 16.35 0.96 -4.36
C ILE A 325 17.00 -0.13 -5.24
N ALA A 326 18.33 -0.32 -5.20
CA ALA A 326 18.98 -1.37 -5.98
C ALA A 326 18.67 -2.77 -5.42
N SER A 327 18.53 -2.92 -4.09
CA SER A 327 18.05 -4.17 -3.48
C SER A 327 16.60 -4.43 -3.86
N MET A 328 15.72 -3.43 -3.82
CA MET A 328 14.33 -3.55 -4.26
C MET A 328 14.25 -4.05 -5.72
N MET A 329 15.06 -3.48 -6.62
CA MET A 329 15.11 -3.90 -8.02
C MET A 329 15.54 -5.37 -8.16
N LYS A 330 16.44 -5.88 -7.32
CA LYS A 330 16.82 -7.32 -7.35
C LYS A 330 15.66 -8.22 -6.99
N HIS A 331 14.82 -7.83 -6.02
CA HIS A 331 13.61 -8.58 -5.67
C HIS A 331 12.60 -8.60 -6.82
N ILE A 332 12.39 -7.46 -7.51
CA ILE A 332 11.54 -7.39 -8.70
C ILE A 332 12.09 -8.29 -9.80
N ASP A 333 13.41 -8.24 -10.07
CA ASP A 333 14.05 -9.04 -11.12
C ASP A 333 13.93 -10.55 -10.86
N TYR A 334 14.13 -10.96 -9.61
CA TYR A 334 13.92 -12.37 -9.23
C TYR A 334 12.49 -12.84 -9.51
N MET A 335 11.51 -12.03 -9.11
CA MET A 335 10.11 -12.32 -9.32
C MET A 335 9.76 -12.44 -10.81
N VAL A 336 10.19 -11.47 -11.62
CA VAL A 336 9.94 -11.46 -13.07
C VAL A 336 10.57 -12.68 -13.75
N LYS A 337 11.83 -12.98 -13.43
CA LYS A 337 12.54 -14.11 -14.03
C LYS A 337 11.96 -15.48 -13.68
N LYS A 338 11.47 -15.64 -12.47
CA LYS A 338 11.03 -16.92 -11.95
C LYS A 338 9.53 -17.17 -12.09
N PHE A 339 8.71 -16.13 -11.93
CA PHE A 339 7.26 -16.23 -11.88
C PHE A 339 6.55 -15.43 -12.98
N GLY A 340 7.28 -14.62 -13.73
CA GLY A 340 6.76 -13.78 -14.79
C GLY A 340 6.32 -12.39 -14.31
N SER A 341 6.32 -11.42 -15.24
CA SER A 341 5.91 -10.04 -14.99
C SER A 341 4.44 -9.90 -14.55
N ASP A 342 3.60 -10.88 -14.87
CA ASP A 342 2.18 -10.92 -14.49
C ASP A 342 1.94 -11.20 -13.00
N ARG A 343 3.00 -11.50 -12.23
CA ARG A 343 2.92 -11.90 -10.80
C ARG A 343 3.58 -10.89 -9.86
N VAL A 344 3.96 -9.72 -10.37
CA VAL A 344 4.71 -8.71 -9.62
C VAL A 344 3.95 -7.41 -9.57
N ALA A 345 4.00 -6.75 -8.42
CA ALA A 345 3.58 -5.37 -8.21
C ALA A 345 4.55 -4.66 -7.27
N ILE A 346 4.31 -3.41 -6.95
CA ILE A 346 5.05 -2.63 -5.95
C ILE A 346 4.06 -2.16 -4.91
N GLY A 347 4.28 -2.56 -3.64
CA GLY A 347 3.53 -2.10 -2.49
C GLY A 347 4.50 -1.52 -1.48
N THR A 348 4.64 -0.20 -1.49
CA THR A 348 5.79 0.45 -0.86
C THR A 348 5.86 0.31 0.64
N ASP A 349 4.72 0.25 1.32
CA ASP A 349 4.59 0.29 2.79
C ASP A 349 5.21 1.56 3.41
N VAL A 350 5.31 2.63 2.64
CA VAL A 350 5.85 3.93 3.09
C VAL A 350 4.90 5.08 2.74
N ALA A 351 5.08 6.20 3.44
CA ALA A 351 4.39 7.45 3.20
C ALA A 351 5.39 8.58 2.92
N HIS A 352 4.98 9.60 2.17
CA HIS A 352 5.62 10.90 2.27
C HIS A 352 5.14 11.59 3.54
N ASN A 353 6.06 12.07 4.37
CA ASN A 353 5.74 12.88 5.54
C ASN A 353 6.09 14.34 5.25
N SER A 354 5.22 15.25 5.70
CA SER A 354 5.41 16.68 5.54
C SER A 354 6.80 17.14 6.02
N GLN A 355 7.42 18.03 5.25
CA GLN A 355 8.70 18.65 5.62
C GLN A 355 8.62 19.44 6.94
N TYR A 356 7.43 19.83 7.37
CA TYR A 356 7.20 20.55 8.62
C TYR A 356 7.15 19.62 9.84
N ALA A 357 6.96 18.31 9.64
CA ALA A 357 6.83 17.34 10.73
C ALA A 357 8.02 17.34 11.73
N PRO A 358 9.29 17.45 11.32
CA PRO A 358 10.40 17.49 12.28
C PRO A 358 10.33 18.69 13.23
N GLU A 359 9.97 19.87 12.75
CA GLU A 359 9.89 21.09 13.57
C GLU A 359 8.66 21.07 14.48
N GLU A 360 7.52 20.62 13.99
CA GLU A 360 6.31 20.48 14.79
C GLU A 360 6.49 19.44 15.90
N ASN A 361 7.13 18.32 15.62
CA ASN A 361 7.39 17.27 16.60
C ASN A 361 8.34 17.74 17.74
N LYS A 362 9.26 18.68 17.47
CA LYS A 362 10.15 19.24 18.51
C LYS A 362 9.39 20.02 19.58
N LYS A 363 8.22 20.57 19.26
CA LYS A 363 7.38 21.34 20.21
C LYS A 363 6.67 20.42 21.21
N VAL A 364 6.49 19.14 20.86
CA VAL A 364 5.73 18.18 21.68
C VAL A 364 6.60 17.68 22.84
N PRO A 365 6.21 17.89 24.10
CA PRO A 365 6.95 17.37 25.25
C PRO A 365 6.99 15.84 25.24
N ALA A 366 7.97 15.28 25.92
CA ALA A 366 7.99 13.84 26.16
C ALA A 366 6.76 13.44 26.99
N TYR A 367 6.00 12.50 26.49
CA TYR A 367 4.85 11.93 27.19
C TYR A 367 4.92 10.41 27.19
N ARG A 368 4.22 9.78 28.15
CA ARG A 368 4.13 8.33 28.22
C ARG A 368 3.28 7.85 27.04
N LYS A 369 3.94 7.34 26.00
CA LYS A 369 3.25 6.70 24.88
C LYS A 369 2.46 5.49 25.39
N ARG A 370 1.33 5.20 24.74
CA ARG A 370 0.66 3.93 24.90
C ARG A 370 1.69 2.83 24.66
N ARG A 371 1.70 1.79 25.51
CA ARG A 371 2.60 0.64 25.33
C ARG A 371 2.54 0.22 23.87
N ASN A 372 3.69 0.23 23.23
CA ASN A 372 3.75 0.03 21.80
C ASN A 372 3.35 -1.41 21.48
N ARG A 373 2.22 -1.60 20.82
CA ARG A 373 1.80 -2.91 20.31
C ARG A 373 2.80 -3.49 19.32
N TRP A 374 3.55 -2.63 18.64
CA TRP A 374 4.55 -3.04 17.65
C TRP A 374 5.60 -3.96 18.24
N GLU A 375 6.14 -3.67 19.41
CA GLU A 375 7.13 -4.51 20.09
C GLU A 375 6.59 -5.92 20.37
N ALA A 376 5.30 -6.05 20.76
CA ALA A 376 4.66 -7.34 20.97
C ALA A 376 4.30 -8.04 19.65
N LEU A 377 4.11 -7.30 18.57
CA LEU A 377 3.73 -7.83 17.26
C LEU A 377 4.94 -8.23 16.40
N TRP A 378 6.13 -7.74 16.71
CA TRP A 378 7.35 -8.06 15.98
C TRP A 378 8.17 -9.11 16.73
N PRO A 379 8.63 -10.17 16.07
CA PRO A 379 9.60 -11.08 16.66
C PRO A 379 10.97 -10.40 16.78
N GLU A 380 11.80 -10.89 17.69
CA GLU A 380 13.20 -10.47 17.76
C GLU A 380 13.90 -10.73 16.42
N PRO A 381 14.64 -9.76 15.89
CA PRO A 381 15.37 -9.95 14.64
C PRO A 381 16.44 -11.03 14.80
N LYS A 382 16.56 -11.92 13.82
CA LYS A 382 17.62 -12.96 13.80
C LYS A 382 19.02 -12.34 13.71
N GLU A 383 19.13 -11.25 12.96
CA GLU A 383 20.36 -10.47 12.78
C GLU A 383 20.06 -8.99 12.91
N ALA A 384 21.03 -8.24 13.47
CA ALA A 384 20.92 -6.80 13.55
C ALA A 384 21.10 -6.20 12.16
N PHE A 385 20.10 -5.45 11.68
CA PHE A 385 20.16 -4.69 10.44
C PHE A 385 20.08 -3.20 10.75
N THR A 386 21.11 -2.46 10.36
CA THR A 386 21.15 -1.01 10.57
C THR A 386 20.59 -0.30 9.34
N THR A 387 19.42 0.28 9.47
CA THR A 387 18.82 1.13 8.43
C THR A 387 19.50 2.49 8.44
N THR A 388 20.05 2.91 7.31
CA THR A 388 20.62 4.25 7.14
C THR A 388 19.62 5.22 6.52
N LYS A 389 19.92 6.52 6.64
CA LYS A 389 19.11 7.58 6.02
C LYS A 389 19.07 7.42 4.49
N GLU A 390 20.19 7.08 3.87
CA GLU A 390 20.32 6.92 2.43
C GLU A 390 19.47 5.75 1.90
N MET A 391 19.43 4.63 2.62
CA MET A 391 18.54 3.51 2.27
C MET A 391 17.10 3.98 2.19
N THR A 392 16.61 4.63 3.24
CA THR A 392 15.24 5.13 3.31
C THR A 392 14.96 6.21 2.25
N GLN A 393 15.90 7.13 2.07
CA GLN A 393 15.76 8.20 1.07
C GLN A 393 15.74 7.67 -0.36
N SER A 394 16.52 6.64 -0.68
CA SER A 394 16.51 6.06 -2.03
C SER A 394 15.15 5.51 -2.43
N MET A 395 14.39 5.02 -1.45
CA MET A 395 13.05 4.45 -1.61
C MET A 395 11.93 5.39 -1.11
N ALA A 396 12.23 6.70 -0.99
CA ALA A 396 11.21 7.68 -0.62
C ALA A 396 9.99 7.57 -1.56
N TRP A 397 8.80 7.75 -1.02
CA TRP A 397 7.56 7.61 -1.78
C TRP A 397 7.50 8.52 -3.03
N THR A 398 8.14 9.68 -2.98
CA THR A 398 8.26 10.59 -4.12
C THR A 398 9.23 10.12 -5.21
N ASN A 399 9.95 9.03 -4.99
CA ASN A 399 10.89 8.43 -5.95
C ASN A 399 10.25 7.36 -6.87
N TRP A 400 8.94 7.19 -6.85
CA TRP A 400 8.22 6.26 -7.74
C TRP A 400 8.67 6.32 -9.21
N PRO A 401 8.93 7.52 -9.82
CA PRO A 401 9.46 7.57 -11.18
C PRO A 401 10.79 6.82 -11.37
N LEU A 402 11.64 6.79 -10.32
CA LEU A 402 12.91 6.10 -10.37
C LEU A 402 12.77 4.57 -10.22
N PHE A 403 11.67 4.06 -9.63
CA PHE A 403 11.37 2.63 -9.68
C PHE A 403 11.12 2.18 -11.13
N THR A 404 10.43 3.00 -11.93
CA THR A 404 10.24 2.76 -13.36
C THR A 404 11.57 2.83 -14.12
N VAL A 405 12.43 3.78 -13.79
CA VAL A 405 13.79 3.88 -14.36
C VAL A 405 14.59 2.61 -14.06
N GLY A 406 14.54 2.10 -12.84
CA GLY A 406 15.21 0.84 -12.46
C GLY A 406 14.73 -0.35 -13.31
N MET A 407 13.41 -0.46 -13.57
CA MET A 407 12.87 -1.51 -14.44
C MET A 407 13.31 -1.34 -15.91
N VAL A 408 13.42 -0.10 -16.40
CA VAL A 408 13.99 0.18 -17.74
C VAL A 408 15.47 -0.25 -17.82
N GLN A 409 16.27 -0.03 -16.76
CA GLN A 409 17.66 -0.49 -16.70
C GLN A 409 17.78 -2.01 -16.76
N MET A 410 16.81 -2.74 -16.22
CA MET A 410 16.73 -4.21 -16.30
C MET A 410 16.37 -4.73 -17.69
N GLY A 411 16.01 -3.85 -18.62
CA GLY A 411 15.68 -4.21 -20.00
C GLY A 411 14.26 -4.75 -20.18
N TYR A 412 13.36 -4.51 -19.24
CA TYR A 412 11.97 -4.94 -19.39
C TYR A 412 11.27 -4.16 -20.49
N SER A 413 10.31 -4.81 -21.15
CA SER A 413 9.43 -4.17 -22.11
C SER A 413 8.49 -3.16 -21.42
N ASP A 414 8.01 -2.16 -22.17
CA ASP A 414 7.05 -1.20 -21.63
C ASP A 414 5.78 -1.90 -21.15
N VAL A 415 5.37 -2.97 -21.83
CA VAL A 415 4.21 -3.80 -21.43
C VAL A 415 4.45 -4.47 -20.08
N ASP A 416 5.62 -5.07 -19.86
CA ASP A 416 5.93 -5.72 -18.58
C ASP A 416 6.04 -4.71 -17.45
N ILE A 417 6.64 -3.55 -17.71
CA ILE A 417 6.70 -2.46 -16.73
C ILE A 417 5.29 -1.96 -16.37
N GLN A 418 4.42 -1.75 -17.35
CA GLN A 418 3.03 -1.33 -17.11
C GLN A 418 2.21 -2.37 -16.33
N LYS A 419 2.46 -3.68 -16.55
CA LYS A 419 1.87 -4.74 -15.72
C LYS A 419 2.28 -4.59 -14.26
N ILE A 420 3.56 -4.37 -13.99
CA ILE A 420 4.10 -4.21 -12.62
C ILE A 420 3.59 -2.92 -11.98
N LEU A 421 3.51 -1.82 -12.73
CA LEU A 421 3.06 -0.52 -12.21
C LEU A 421 1.58 -0.52 -11.82
N SER A 422 0.72 -1.26 -12.53
CA SER A 422 -0.72 -1.25 -12.26
C SER A 422 -1.50 -2.44 -12.82
N GLY A 423 -1.11 -2.97 -13.97
CA GLY A 423 -1.90 -3.95 -14.73
C GLY A 423 -2.29 -5.16 -13.90
N ASN A 424 -1.36 -5.70 -13.11
CA ASN A 424 -1.60 -6.86 -12.23
C ASN A 424 -2.57 -6.53 -11.10
N VAL A 425 -2.44 -5.35 -10.51
CA VAL A 425 -3.33 -4.88 -9.45
C VAL A 425 -4.75 -4.72 -9.98
N LEU A 426 -4.91 -4.05 -11.12
CA LEU A 426 -6.22 -3.86 -11.76
C LEU A 426 -6.86 -5.18 -12.19
N ARG A 427 -6.05 -6.14 -12.70
CA ARG A 427 -6.53 -7.48 -13.06
C ARG A 427 -7.09 -8.23 -11.85
N VAL A 428 -6.33 -8.29 -10.77
CA VAL A 428 -6.77 -8.95 -9.52
C VAL A 428 -8.00 -8.26 -8.94
N ALA A 429 -8.02 -6.92 -8.91
CA ALA A 429 -9.18 -6.18 -8.40
C ALA A 429 -10.45 -6.45 -9.21
N ARG A 430 -10.38 -6.58 -10.56
CA ARG A 430 -11.52 -6.98 -11.40
C ARG A 430 -11.98 -8.39 -11.13
N ALA A 431 -11.04 -9.32 -10.96
CA ALA A 431 -11.36 -10.72 -10.71
C ALA A 431 -11.96 -10.96 -9.32
N ALA A 432 -11.68 -10.09 -8.35
CA ALA A 432 -12.23 -10.19 -7.00
C ALA A 432 -13.68 -9.70 -6.92
N LEU A 433 -14.04 -8.67 -7.67
CA LEU A 433 -15.42 -8.13 -7.74
C LEU A 433 -16.37 -9.10 -8.47
#